data_c3373cf184ed9dfd6f813c685ae9352a
#
_entry.id   c3373cf184ed9dfd6f813c685ae9352a
#
_cell.length_a   1.000
_cell.length_b   1.000
_cell.length_c   1.000
_cell.angle_alpha   90.00
_cell.angle_beta   90.00
_cell.angle_gamma   90.00
#
_symmetry.space_group_name_H-M   'P 1'
#
loop_
_entity.id
_entity.type
_entity.pdbx_description
1 polymer ?
#
loop_
_entity_poly.entity_id
_entity_poly.type
_entity_poly.pdbx_seq_one_letter_code
_entity_poly.pdbx_strand_id
1 'polypeptide(L)'
;MSTPSSSAISISISVLAGSAACFVAAYAVAQEAPPPDTSKWKCESCPFATGHKAQYELGGAYVSDDAARFGNATGYDEQGGYVAADGNGEYAGDDYQMQWEVTDLGLDSRSVEMEGGQPGTYKYELDYSELPYRRYDTTQTVFERASDELLALPSGWVPAGTTAGFTALDASLIDRDIESDRQTVGIGGEYLGTEHLRIQANYRRTEREGWGVAGG
;
A
#
# COMPACT_ATOMS: atom_id res chain seq x y z
N MET A 1 -0.34 21.65 3.95
CA MET A 1 1.13 21.53 3.89
C MET A 1 1.43 20.21 3.19
N SER A 2 1.67 20.25 1.89
CA SER A 2 2.01 19.06 1.11
C SER A 2 3.34 18.52 1.61
N THR A 3 3.36 17.30 2.14
CA THR A 3 4.60 16.62 2.46
C THR A 3 5.25 16.17 1.15
N PRO A 4 6.57 16.22 1.02
CA PRO A 4 7.23 15.73 -0.19
C PRO A 4 6.93 14.26 -0.40
N SER A 5 6.56 13.92 -1.63
CA SER A 5 6.45 12.54 -2.10
C SER A 5 7.80 11.84 -1.92
N SER A 6 7.81 10.74 -1.19
CA SER A 6 9.02 9.93 -1.02
C SER A 6 8.95 8.75 -1.98
N SER A 7 9.85 8.73 -2.95
CA SER A 7 9.98 7.62 -3.89
C SER A 7 11.30 6.89 -3.64
N ALA A 8 11.25 5.59 -3.45
CA ALA A 8 12.43 4.76 -3.28
C ALA A 8 12.49 3.69 -4.37
N ILE A 9 13.61 3.61 -5.05
CA ILE A 9 13.90 2.54 -5.99
C ILE A 9 15.02 1.69 -5.41
N SER A 10 14.78 0.41 -5.24
CA SER A 10 15.78 -0.55 -4.77
C SER A 10 16.01 -1.60 -5.86
N ILE A 11 17.24 -1.75 -6.28
CA ILE A 11 17.66 -2.78 -7.21
C ILE A 11 18.72 -3.64 -6.53
N SER A 12 18.43 -4.91 -6.35
CA SER A 12 19.35 -5.86 -5.75
C SER A 12 19.76 -6.93 -6.79
N ILE A 13 21.04 -7.08 -6.99
CA ILE A 13 21.61 -8.13 -7.86
C ILE A 13 22.44 -9.05 -6.96
N SER A 14 21.98 -10.29 -6.81
CA SER A 14 22.67 -11.30 -6.04
C SER A 14 23.32 -12.30 -6.97
N VAL A 15 24.65 -12.34 -6.94
CA VAL A 15 25.45 -13.34 -7.64
C VAL A 15 25.97 -14.34 -6.61
N LEU A 16 25.50 -15.56 -6.69
CA LEU A 16 26.00 -16.66 -5.87
C LEU A 16 27.36 -17.10 -6.41
N ALA A 17 28.44 -16.54 -5.84
CA ALA A 17 29.79 -17.00 -6.11
C ALA A 17 30.03 -18.33 -5.38
N GLY A 18 30.00 -19.41 -6.12
CA GLY A 18 30.39 -20.72 -5.59
C GLY A 18 31.87 -20.73 -5.24
N SER A 19 32.19 -20.84 -3.95
CA SER A 19 33.56 -21.08 -3.48
C SER A 19 34.04 -22.45 -3.94
N ALA A 20 34.93 -22.47 -4.91
CA ALA A 20 35.66 -23.68 -5.32
C ALA A 20 36.66 -24.05 -4.20
N ALA A 21 36.24 -24.85 -3.23
CA ALA A 21 37.17 -25.56 -2.36
C ALA A 21 37.68 -26.78 -3.10
N CYS A 22 38.93 -26.74 -3.51
CA CYS A 22 39.62 -27.90 -4.06
C CYS A 22 39.81 -28.97 -2.97
N PHE A 23 38.89 -29.91 -2.89
CA PHE A 23 39.14 -31.21 -2.27
C PHE A 23 39.48 -32.23 -3.36
N VAL A 24 40.72 -32.67 -3.38
CA VAL A 24 41.12 -33.86 -4.11
C VAL A 24 40.54 -35.06 -3.39
N ALA A 25 39.38 -35.49 -3.78
CA ALA A 25 38.78 -36.73 -3.33
C ALA A 25 38.72 -37.74 -4.48
N ALA A 26 39.12 -38.96 -4.17
CA ALA A 26 39.19 -40.11 -5.07
C ALA A 26 37.90 -40.27 -5.90
N TYR A 27 38.02 -40.40 -7.22
CA TYR A 27 36.91 -40.67 -8.13
C TYR A 27 36.36 -42.07 -7.86
N ALA A 28 35.38 -42.15 -6.99
CA ALA A 28 34.38 -43.22 -7.07
C ALA A 28 33.43 -42.80 -8.21
N VAL A 29 33.49 -43.50 -9.34
CA VAL A 29 32.50 -43.35 -10.41
C VAL A 29 31.18 -43.86 -9.84
N ALA A 30 30.42 -42.97 -9.20
CA ALA A 30 29.04 -43.24 -8.89
C ALA A 30 28.31 -43.28 -10.25
N GLN A 31 27.84 -44.46 -10.65
CA GLN A 31 26.91 -44.60 -11.76
C GLN A 31 25.69 -43.74 -11.43
N GLU A 32 25.55 -42.64 -12.15
CA GLU A 32 24.37 -41.77 -12.04
C GLU A 32 23.14 -42.63 -12.36
N ALA A 33 22.33 -42.86 -11.35
CA ALA A 33 21.04 -43.52 -11.55
C ALA A 33 20.23 -42.70 -12.57
N PRO A 34 19.57 -43.34 -13.54
CA PRO A 34 18.75 -42.59 -14.48
C PRO A 34 17.72 -41.72 -13.69
N PRO A 35 17.47 -40.50 -14.13
CA PRO A 35 16.53 -39.63 -13.46
C PRO A 35 15.17 -40.36 -13.28
N PRO A 36 14.50 -40.22 -12.14
CA PRO A 36 13.23 -40.88 -11.90
C PRO A 36 12.22 -40.44 -12.96
N ASP A 37 11.43 -41.39 -13.47
CA ASP A 37 10.33 -41.10 -14.38
C ASP A 37 9.22 -40.35 -13.64
N THR A 38 9.16 -39.03 -13.86
CA THR A 38 8.19 -38.16 -13.24
C THR A 38 6.88 -38.05 -14.02
N SER A 39 6.78 -38.71 -15.18
CA SER A 39 5.60 -38.62 -16.06
C SER A 39 4.29 -39.12 -15.42
N LYS A 40 4.40 -39.91 -14.35
CA LYS A 40 3.27 -40.45 -13.61
C LYS A 40 3.03 -39.76 -12.27
N TRP A 41 3.83 -38.77 -11.93
CA TRP A 41 3.62 -38.04 -10.71
C TRP A 41 2.39 -37.13 -10.86
N LYS A 42 1.37 -37.43 -10.08
CA LYS A 42 0.20 -36.57 -9.93
C LYS A 42 0.33 -35.89 -8.58
N CYS A 43 0.21 -34.59 -8.58
CA CYS A 43 0.13 -33.85 -7.35
C CYS A 43 -1.28 -34.01 -6.77
N GLU A 44 -1.46 -34.93 -5.79
CA GLU A 44 -2.74 -35.13 -5.12
C GLU A 44 -3.04 -34.05 -4.05
N SER A 45 -2.04 -33.27 -3.68
CA SER A 45 -2.12 -32.21 -2.67
C SER A 45 -1.49 -30.91 -3.17
N CYS A 46 -1.65 -30.59 -4.45
CA CYS A 46 -1.23 -29.29 -4.95
C CYS A 46 -2.02 -28.20 -4.22
N PRO A 47 -1.35 -27.19 -3.66
CA PRO A 47 -2.00 -26.10 -2.94
C PRO A 47 -2.98 -25.30 -3.81
N PHE A 48 -2.82 -25.35 -5.14
CA PHE A 48 -3.67 -24.66 -6.09
C PHE A 48 -4.30 -25.63 -7.07
N ALA A 49 -5.63 -25.65 -7.12
CA ALA A 49 -6.33 -26.32 -8.22
C ALA A 49 -6.08 -25.52 -9.51
N THR A 50 -5.74 -26.19 -10.60
CA THR A 50 -5.63 -25.54 -11.92
C THR A 50 -6.93 -24.86 -12.31
N GLY A 51 -6.82 -23.66 -12.87
CA GLY A 51 -7.96 -22.85 -13.28
C GLY A 51 -8.03 -21.53 -12.51
N HIS A 52 -9.21 -20.94 -12.54
CA HIS A 52 -9.51 -19.66 -11.88
C HIS A 52 -10.51 -19.88 -10.76
N LYS A 53 -10.22 -19.32 -9.59
CA LYS A 53 -11.18 -19.20 -8.48
C LYS A 53 -11.20 -17.76 -8.04
N ALA A 54 -12.39 -17.25 -7.74
CA ALA A 54 -12.55 -15.92 -7.19
C ALA A 54 -13.75 -15.88 -6.25
N GLN A 55 -13.66 -15.01 -5.26
CA GLN A 55 -14.73 -14.68 -4.35
C GLN A 55 -14.90 -13.17 -4.34
N TYR A 56 -16.16 -12.72 -4.32
CA TYR A 56 -16.51 -11.30 -4.25
C TYR A 56 -17.52 -11.11 -3.14
N GLU A 57 -17.36 -10.03 -2.41
CA GLU A 57 -18.28 -9.60 -1.38
C GLU A 57 -18.71 -8.15 -1.64
N LEU A 58 -19.99 -7.85 -1.43
CA LEU A 58 -20.53 -6.52 -1.53
C LEU A 58 -21.23 -6.17 -0.24
N GLY A 59 -20.76 -5.12 0.41
CA GLY A 59 -21.29 -4.62 1.67
C GLY A 59 -21.92 -3.24 1.52
N GLY A 60 -22.86 -2.95 2.40
CA GLY A 60 -23.41 -1.61 2.58
C GLY A 60 -23.43 -1.24 4.05
N ALA A 61 -23.10 0.02 4.36
CA ALA A 61 -23.12 0.58 5.71
C ALA A 61 -23.81 1.93 5.72
N TYR A 62 -24.28 2.33 6.88
CA TYR A 62 -24.84 3.65 7.10
C TYR A 62 -24.27 4.24 8.40
N VAL A 63 -23.69 5.42 8.31
CA VAL A 63 -23.16 6.18 9.44
C VAL A 63 -24.19 7.25 9.84
N SER A 64 -24.64 7.23 11.08
CA SER A 64 -25.70 8.11 11.55
C SER A 64 -25.25 9.51 11.90
N ASP A 65 -23.98 9.66 12.26
CA ASP A 65 -23.36 10.92 12.69
C ASP A 65 -21.92 10.98 12.22
N ASP A 66 -21.43 12.19 11.92
CA ASP A 66 -20.03 12.42 11.57
C ASP A 66 -19.11 11.96 12.71
N ALA A 67 -18.10 11.18 12.37
CA ALA A 67 -17.23 10.56 13.36
C ALA A 67 -15.80 10.41 12.83
N ALA A 68 -15.07 11.52 12.74
CA ALA A 68 -13.72 11.56 12.17
C ALA A 68 -12.80 10.45 12.72
N ARG A 69 -12.84 10.15 14.00
CA ARG A 69 -12.01 9.09 14.59
C ARG A 69 -12.41 7.68 14.17
N PHE A 70 -13.68 7.46 13.89
CA PHE A 70 -14.18 6.18 13.40
C PHE A 70 -13.74 5.95 11.94
N GLY A 71 -13.62 7.02 11.17
CA GLY A 71 -13.11 7.00 9.80
C GLY A 71 -11.63 6.64 9.66
N ASN A 72 -10.85 6.73 10.76
CA ASN A 72 -9.45 6.34 10.72
C ASN A 72 -9.30 4.87 10.34
N ALA A 73 -8.60 4.62 9.22
CA ALA A 73 -8.34 3.30 8.67
C ALA A 73 -9.60 2.50 8.26
N THR A 74 -10.80 3.06 8.40
CA THR A 74 -12.06 2.42 8.00
C THR A 74 -12.73 3.11 6.82
N GLY A 75 -12.47 4.42 6.61
CA GLY A 75 -13.11 5.22 5.58
C GLY A 75 -14.59 5.55 5.82
N TYR A 76 -15.11 5.33 7.06
CA TYR A 76 -16.48 5.65 7.46
C TYR A 76 -16.50 6.88 8.37
N ASP A 77 -16.21 8.06 7.87
CA ASP A 77 -16.01 9.29 8.65
C ASP A 77 -17.19 10.25 8.61
N GLU A 78 -17.93 10.32 7.54
CA GLU A 78 -19.05 11.23 7.33
C GLU A 78 -20.41 10.56 7.52
N GLN A 79 -21.43 11.34 7.88
CA GLN A 79 -22.81 10.87 7.91
C GLN A 79 -23.29 10.51 6.51
N GLY A 80 -23.71 9.26 6.31
CA GLY A 80 -24.20 8.87 5.00
C GLY A 80 -24.23 7.37 4.77
N GLY A 81 -24.59 6.99 3.55
CA GLY A 81 -24.56 5.62 3.08
C GLY A 81 -23.26 5.31 2.36
N TYR A 82 -22.69 4.16 2.67
CA TYR A 82 -21.45 3.65 2.08
C TYR A 82 -21.69 2.32 1.39
N VAL A 83 -20.93 2.08 0.34
CA VAL A 83 -20.89 0.79 -0.35
C VAL A 83 -19.42 0.40 -0.46
N ALA A 84 -19.10 -0.79 0.05
CA ALA A 84 -17.78 -1.38 -0.06
C ALA A 84 -17.86 -2.69 -0.82
N ALA A 85 -16.83 -2.98 -1.60
CA ALA A 85 -16.69 -4.25 -2.28
C ALA A 85 -15.31 -4.83 -2.01
N ASP A 86 -15.30 -6.10 -1.64
CA ASP A 86 -14.11 -6.90 -1.42
C ASP A 86 -14.04 -8.01 -2.44
N GLY A 87 -12.86 -8.50 -2.70
CA GLY A 87 -12.68 -9.63 -3.57
C GLY A 87 -11.29 -10.19 -3.50
N ASN A 88 -11.20 -11.47 -3.70
CA ASN A 88 -9.93 -12.16 -3.85
C ASN A 88 -10.04 -13.25 -4.91
N GLY A 89 -8.91 -13.60 -5.48
CA GLY A 89 -8.90 -14.65 -6.47
C GLY A 89 -7.51 -15.19 -6.73
N GLU A 90 -7.51 -16.36 -7.32
CA GLU A 90 -6.32 -17.06 -7.73
C GLU A 90 -6.50 -17.62 -9.15
N TYR A 91 -5.45 -17.63 -9.88
CA TYR A 91 -5.32 -18.32 -11.14
C TYR A 91 -4.09 -19.23 -11.10
N ALA A 92 -4.26 -20.48 -11.46
CA ALA A 92 -3.18 -21.45 -11.61
C ALA A 92 -3.28 -22.10 -12.98
N GLY A 93 -2.29 -21.85 -13.81
CA GLY A 93 -2.06 -22.56 -15.08
C GLY A 93 -0.82 -23.45 -14.97
N ASP A 94 -0.44 -24.08 -16.09
CA ASP A 94 0.69 -25.00 -16.13
C ASP A 94 2.02 -24.27 -15.80
N ASP A 95 2.21 -23.06 -16.34
CA ASP A 95 3.46 -22.30 -16.21
C ASP A 95 3.28 -20.95 -15.52
N TYR A 96 2.05 -20.56 -15.13
CA TYR A 96 1.77 -19.24 -14.60
C TYR A 96 0.79 -19.33 -13.45
N GLN A 97 1.07 -18.56 -12.40
CA GLN A 97 0.21 -18.40 -11.24
C GLN A 97 0.00 -16.92 -10.93
N MET A 98 -1.17 -16.58 -10.46
CA MET A 98 -1.52 -15.23 -10.05
C MET A 98 -2.49 -15.29 -8.87
N GLN A 99 -2.29 -14.38 -7.91
CA GLN A 99 -3.22 -14.12 -6.82
C GLN A 99 -3.50 -12.62 -6.79
N TRP A 100 -4.72 -12.27 -6.41
CA TRP A 100 -5.11 -10.88 -6.22
C TRP A 100 -6.07 -10.76 -5.06
N GLU A 101 -5.99 -9.64 -4.37
CA GLU A 101 -6.88 -9.24 -3.30
C GLU A 101 -7.24 -7.77 -3.44
N VAL A 102 -8.50 -7.47 -3.21
CA VAL A 102 -9.04 -6.12 -3.24
C VAL A 102 -9.90 -5.95 -2.00
N THR A 103 -9.66 -4.90 -1.24
CA THR A 103 -10.37 -4.62 -0.01
C THR A 103 -10.91 -3.20 -0.01
N ASP A 104 -12.11 -3.03 0.53
CA ASP A 104 -12.76 -1.75 0.74
C ASP A 104 -12.90 -0.88 -0.52
N LEU A 105 -13.07 -1.48 -1.71
CA LEU A 105 -13.38 -0.70 -2.91
C LEU A 105 -14.64 0.14 -2.72
N GLY A 106 -14.49 1.44 -2.87
CA GLY A 106 -15.55 2.42 -2.61
C GLY A 106 -15.36 3.22 -1.34
N LEU A 107 -14.38 2.87 -0.51
CA LEU A 107 -13.96 3.62 0.68
C LEU A 107 -12.58 4.25 0.49
N ASP A 108 -12.23 5.19 1.35
CA ASP A 108 -10.91 5.83 1.38
C ASP A 108 -9.83 4.94 2.03
N SER A 109 -10.22 3.78 2.56
CA SER A 109 -9.32 2.74 3.11
C SER A 109 -8.98 1.63 2.09
N ARG A 110 -9.31 1.84 0.81
CA ARG A 110 -9.18 0.83 -0.23
C ARG A 110 -7.75 0.33 -0.42
N SER A 111 -7.64 -0.96 -0.69
CA SER A 111 -6.37 -1.57 -1.08
C SER A 111 -6.54 -2.56 -2.22
N VAL A 112 -5.49 -2.72 -3.00
CA VAL A 112 -5.39 -3.69 -4.09
C VAL A 112 -4.00 -4.31 -4.03
N GLU A 113 -3.95 -5.62 -3.95
CA GLU A 113 -2.72 -6.39 -3.99
C GLU A 113 -2.80 -7.41 -5.12
N MET A 114 -1.72 -7.59 -5.84
CA MET A 114 -1.61 -8.58 -6.89
C MET A 114 -0.19 -9.13 -6.93
N GLU A 115 -0.07 -10.43 -6.93
CA GLU A 115 1.18 -11.11 -7.19
C GLU A 115 0.99 -12.20 -8.24
N GLY A 116 2.03 -12.42 -9.03
CA GLY A 116 1.98 -13.47 -10.03
C GLY A 116 3.33 -13.72 -10.65
N GLY A 117 3.37 -14.74 -11.52
CA GLY A 117 4.59 -15.11 -12.21
C GLY A 117 4.63 -16.55 -12.66
N GLN A 118 5.78 -16.92 -13.19
CA GLN A 118 6.13 -18.29 -13.55
C GLN A 118 7.06 -18.86 -12.48
N PRO A 119 6.63 -19.87 -11.72
CA PRO A 119 7.45 -20.49 -10.69
C PRO A 119 8.85 -20.87 -11.21
N GLY A 120 9.89 -20.46 -10.48
CA GLY A 120 11.27 -20.73 -10.85
C GLY A 120 11.84 -19.83 -11.96
N THR A 121 11.06 -18.91 -12.56
CA THR A 121 11.53 -18.03 -13.63
C THR A 121 11.39 -16.55 -13.24
N TYR A 122 10.18 -16.10 -12.93
CA TYR A 122 9.95 -14.73 -12.53
C TYR A 122 8.75 -14.61 -11.59
N LYS A 123 8.76 -13.56 -10.77
CA LYS A 123 7.66 -13.11 -9.93
C LYS A 123 7.49 -11.60 -10.10
N TYR A 124 6.25 -11.13 -10.05
CA TYR A 124 5.93 -9.71 -9.90
C TYR A 124 4.95 -9.49 -8.76
N GLU A 125 5.00 -8.29 -8.20
CA GLU A 125 4.12 -7.82 -7.14
C GLU A 125 3.65 -6.40 -7.48
N LEU A 126 2.37 -6.15 -7.27
CA LEU A 126 1.77 -4.83 -7.40
C LEU A 126 0.96 -4.59 -6.12
N ASP A 127 1.18 -3.46 -5.49
CA ASP A 127 0.42 -3.03 -4.32
C ASP A 127 -0.04 -1.58 -4.47
N TYR A 128 -1.28 -1.34 -4.08
CA TYR A 128 -1.87 -0.02 -3.93
C TYR A 128 -2.64 0.02 -2.63
N SER A 129 -2.47 1.06 -1.84
CA SER A 129 -3.26 1.27 -0.63
C SER A 129 -3.48 2.74 -0.33
N GLU A 130 -4.67 3.05 0.14
CA GLU A 130 -5.02 4.33 0.73
C GLU A 130 -5.27 4.14 2.21
N LEU A 131 -4.84 5.10 3.01
CA LEU A 131 -5.03 5.09 4.45
C LEU A 131 -5.44 6.49 4.91
N PRO A 132 -6.73 6.70 5.20
CA PRO A 132 -7.22 7.94 5.76
C PRO A 132 -6.77 8.07 7.22
N TYR A 133 -6.37 9.26 7.57
CA TYR A 133 -6.04 9.63 8.94
C TYR A 133 -6.79 10.89 9.33
N ARG A 134 -7.87 10.74 10.10
CA ARG A 134 -8.73 11.80 10.60
C ARG A 134 -8.37 12.06 12.06
N ARG A 135 -7.91 13.25 12.38
CA ARG A 135 -7.48 13.58 13.73
C ARG A 135 -8.53 14.38 14.50
N TYR A 136 -9.00 15.44 13.90
CA TYR A 136 -10.00 16.33 14.48
C TYR A 136 -10.86 16.94 13.38
N ASP A 137 -12.16 16.99 13.61
CA ASP A 137 -13.21 17.60 12.79
C ASP A 137 -13.79 18.87 13.44
N THR A 138 -13.34 19.24 14.62
CA THR A 138 -13.83 20.37 15.42
C THR A 138 -12.76 21.44 15.66
N THR A 139 -11.68 21.40 14.89
CA THR A 139 -10.60 22.39 15.05
C THR A 139 -10.98 23.70 14.39
N GLN A 140 -10.82 24.79 15.12
CA GLN A 140 -11.03 26.14 14.62
C GLN A 140 -9.71 26.90 14.54
N THR A 141 -9.57 27.70 13.51
CA THR A 141 -8.40 28.55 13.29
C THR A 141 -8.80 29.89 12.72
N VAL A 142 -8.02 30.91 13.00
CA VAL A 142 -8.16 32.22 12.36
C VAL A 142 -7.35 32.36 11.09
N PHE A 143 -6.52 31.36 10.78
CA PHE A 143 -5.63 31.44 9.62
C PHE A 143 -6.33 30.98 8.34
N GLU A 144 -6.30 31.83 7.33
CA GLU A 144 -6.73 31.52 5.97
C GLU A 144 -5.55 30.98 5.16
N ARG A 145 -5.82 30.04 4.26
CA ARG A 145 -4.80 29.52 3.34
C ARG A 145 -4.59 30.49 2.19
N ALA A 146 -3.46 31.18 2.18
CA ALA A 146 -3.06 32.04 1.09
C ALA A 146 -2.36 31.28 -0.06
N SER A 147 -1.64 30.20 0.28
CA SER A 147 -1.04 29.23 -0.67
C SER A 147 -0.79 27.92 0.04
N ASP A 148 -0.23 26.93 -0.67
CA ASP A 148 0.08 25.60 -0.07
C ASP A 148 1.07 25.67 1.09
N GLU A 149 1.89 26.71 1.15
CA GLU A 149 2.91 26.90 2.17
C GLU A 149 2.67 28.10 3.09
N LEU A 150 1.64 28.92 2.79
CA LEU A 150 1.42 30.17 3.48
C LEU A 150 0.03 30.26 4.09
N LEU A 151 0.00 30.46 5.40
CA LEU A 151 -1.18 30.81 6.15
C LEU A 151 -1.14 32.30 6.45
N ALA A 152 -2.24 33.00 6.21
CA ALA A 152 -2.39 34.44 6.46
C ALA A 152 -3.51 34.69 7.47
N LEU A 153 -3.39 35.77 8.22
CA LEU A 153 -4.48 36.28 9.01
C LEU A 153 -5.50 37.02 8.12
N PRO A 154 -6.79 37.01 8.45
CA PRO A 154 -7.79 37.71 7.67
C PRO A 154 -7.50 39.21 7.60
N SER A 155 -7.92 39.87 6.53
CA SER A 155 -7.62 41.27 6.24
C SER A 155 -8.11 42.28 7.30
N GLY A 156 -9.06 41.87 8.13
CA GLY A 156 -9.59 42.68 9.24
C GLY A 156 -9.00 42.33 10.61
N TRP A 157 -7.96 41.51 10.69
CA TRP A 157 -7.37 41.11 11.95
C TRP A 157 -6.71 42.27 12.69
N VAL A 158 -7.08 42.47 13.95
CA VAL A 158 -6.47 43.48 14.83
C VAL A 158 -5.62 42.79 15.89
N PRO A 159 -4.29 42.96 15.86
CA PRO A 159 -3.40 42.41 16.86
C PRO A 159 -3.67 43.00 18.24
N ALA A 160 -3.61 42.18 19.29
CA ALA A 160 -3.75 42.63 20.65
C ALA A 160 -2.76 41.93 21.59
N GLY A 161 -2.39 42.57 22.67
CA GLY A 161 -1.44 42.00 23.65
C GLY A 161 -2.05 40.95 24.58
N THR A 162 -3.38 40.78 24.56
CA THR A 162 -4.10 39.75 25.33
C THR A 162 -5.24 39.18 24.50
N THR A 163 -5.66 37.97 24.78
CA THR A 163 -6.78 37.30 24.08
C THR A 163 -8.08 38.11 24.19
N ALA A 164 -8.33 38.80 25.27
CA ALA A 164 -9.51 39.67 25.46
C ALA A 164 -9.52 40.88 24.48
N GLY A 165 -8.39 41.24 23.92
CA GLY A 165 -8.27 42.34 22.94
C GLY A 165 -8.50 41.90 21.49
N PHE A 166 -8.63 40.61 21.18
CA PHE A 166 -8.93 40.14 19.85
C PHE A 166 -10.41 40.23 19.52
N THR A 167 -10.87 41.44 19.27
CA THR A 167 -12.31 41.75 19.06
C THR A 167 -12.91 41.08 17.81
N ALA A 168 -12.09 40.68 16.86
CA ALA A 168 -12.50 39.96 15.66
C ALA A 168 -12.34 38.44 15.75
N LEU A 169 -11.93 37.88 16.91
CA LEU A 169 -11.59 36.46 17.04
C LEU A 169 -12.77 35.56 16.63
N ASP A 170 -13.90 35.71 17.29
CA ASP A 170 -15.06 34.83 17.06
C ASP A 170 -15.59 34.91 15.62
N ALA A 171 -15.53 36.11 15.02
CA ALA A 171 -15.98 36.32 13.66
C ALA A 171 -14.97 35.80 12.60
N SER A 172 -13.73 35.54 13.02
CA SER A 172 -12.63 35.10 12.15
C SER A 172 -12.31 33.64 12.32
N LEU A 173 -12.96 32.93 13.25
CA LEU A 173 -12.79 31.49 13.39
C LEU A 173 -13.42 30.75 12.21
N ILE A 174 -12.66 29.92 11.58
CA ILE A 174 -13.09 29.00 10.52
C ILE A 174 -12.83 27.57 10.94
N ASP A 175 -13.79 26.70 10.68
CA ASP A 175 -13.63 25.28 10.96
C ASP A 175 -12.60 24.67 10.00
N ARG A 176 -11.76 23.82 10.52
CA ARG A 176 -10.71 23.10 9.76
C ARG A 176 -10.56 21.68 10.28
N ASP A 177 -10.75 20.76 9.39
CA ASP A 177 -10.49 19.36 9.67
C ASP A 177 -8.98 19.09 9.60
N ILE A 178 -8.47 18.42 10.62
CA ILE A 178 -7.09 17.97 10.66
C ILE A 178 -7.06 16.53 10.20
N GLU A 179 -6.78 16.35 8.94
CA GLU A 179 -6.82 15.06 8.30
C GLU A 179 -5.69 14.92 7.29
N SER A 180 -5.36 13.70 6.94
CA SER A 180 -4.46 13.42 5.83
C SER A 180 -4.73 12.05 5.25
N ASP A 181 -4.62 11.96 3.95
CA ASP A 181 -4.71 10.71 3.22
C ASP A 181 -3.33 10.30 2.76
N ARG A 182 -3.01 9.04 3.00
CA ARG A 182 -1.76 8.45 2.55
C ARG A 182 -2.06 7.46 1.43
N GLN A 183 -1.47 7.70 0.28
CA GLN A 183 -1.53 6.78 -0.86
C GLN A 183 -0.16 6.14 -1.05
N THR A 184 -0.15 4.84 -1.19
CA THR A 184 1.07 4.06 -1.46
C THR A 184 0.85 3.22 -2.71
N VAL A 185 1.81 3.29 -3.62
CA VAL A 185 1.91 2.43 -4.80
C VAL A 185 3.23 1.69 -4.74
N GLY A 186 3.20 0.39 -4.86
CA GLY A 186 4.37 -0.46 -4.94
C GLY A 186 4.35 -1.34 -6.19
N ILE A 187 5.51 -1.54 -6.77
CA ILE A 187 5.74 -2.45 -7.88
C ILE A 187 7.03 -3.20 -7.60
N GLY A 188 6.96 -4.52 -7.57
CA GLY A 188 8.09 -5.40 -7.38
C GLY A 188 8.23 -6.42 -8.51
N GLY A 189 9.44 -6.85 -8.74
CA GLY A 189 9.72 -7.91 -9.68
C GLY A 189 11.01 -8.66 -9.35
N GLU A 190 10.97 -9.95 -9.60
CA GLU A 190 12.11 -10.86 -9.46
C GLU A 190 12.25 -11.72 -10.70
N TYR A 191 13.46 -11.89 -11.15
CA TYR A 191 13.79 -12.76 -12.27
C TYR A 191 14.94 -13.70 -11.90
N LEU A 192 14.73 -14.99 -12.11
CA LEU A 192 15.70 -16.05 -11.90
C LEU A 192 16.25 -16.48 -13.27
N GLY A 193 17.33 -15.85 -13.72
CA GLY A 193 17.89 -16.10 -15.05
C GLY A 193 18.63 -17.42 -15.16
N THR A 194 19.33 -17.82 -14.12
CA THR A 194 20.09 -19.08 -14.01
C THR A 194 20.20 -19.48 -12.54
N GLU A 195 20.74 -20.67 -12.26
CA GLU A 195 21.02 -21.12 -10.86
C GLU A 195 21.90 -20.14 -10.06
N HIS A 196 22.60 -19.23 -10.74
CA HIS A 196 23.53 -18.30 -10.12
C HIS A 196 23.15 -16.82 -10.30
N LEU A 197 22.05 -16.51 -10.99
CA LEU A 197 21.64 -15.14 -11.27
C LEU A 197 20.20 -14.90 -10.84
N ARG A 198 20.04 -14.05 -9.83
CA ARG A 198 18.75 -13.50 -9.38
C ARG A 198 18.79 -11.99 -9.54
N ILE A 199 17.81 -11.44 -10.21
CA ILE A 199 17.62 -9.99 -10.34
C ILE A 199 16.32 -9.64 -9.65
N GLN A 200 16.36 -8.65 -8.75
CA GLN A 200 15.19 -8.14 -8.07
C GLN A 200 15.17 -6.62 -8.18
N ALA A 201 14.00 -6.08 -8.52
CA ALA A 201 13.75 -4.65 -8.57
C ALA A 201 12.45 -4.33 -7.85
N ASN A 202 12.47 -3.31 -7.01
CA ASN A 202 11.30 -2.83 -6.29
C ASN A 202 11.23 -1.30 -6.39
N TYR A 203 10.04 -0.80 -6.64
CA TYR A 203 9.72 0.61 -6.59
C TYR A 203 8.56 0.83 -5.63
N ARG A 204 8.67 1.81 -4.75
CA ARG A 204 7.58 2.23 -3.88
C ARG A 204 7.51 3.75 -3.83
N ARG A 205 6.31 4.27 -4.02
CA ARG A 205 5.99 5.68 -3.86
C ARG A 205 4.91 5.83 -2.82
N THR A 206 5.15 6.72 -1.87
CA THR A 206 4.17 7.11 -0.86
C THR A 206 3.95 8.60 -0.95
N GLU A 207 2.71 9.00 -1.10
CA GLU A 207 2.25 10.38 -1.06
C GLU A 207 1.37 10.57 0.17
N ARG A 208 1.41 11.75 0.72
CA ARG A 208 0.55 12.15 1.81
C ARG A 208 0.03 13.55 1.53
N GLU A 209 -1.28 13.66 1.45
CA GLU A 209 -1.99 14.93 1.28
C GLU A 209 -2.84 15.19 2.51
N GLY A 210 -3.02 16.44 2.88
CA GLY A 210 -3.90 16.80 3.99
C GLY A 210 -3.44 18.03 4.75
N TRP A 211 -4.24 18.36 5.77
CA TRP A 211 -3.97 19.44 6.70
C TRP A 211 -3.34 18.90 7.98
N GLY A 212 -2.21 19.45 8.36
CA GLY A 212 -1.54 19.13 9.61
C GLY A 212 -1.27 20.38 10.42
N VAL A 213 -1.25 20.26 11.74
CA VAL A 213 -0.72 21.31 12.61
C VAL A 213 0.79 21.28 12.43
N ALA A 214 1.38 22.37 11.93
CA ALA A 214 2.81 22.57 12.02
C ALA A 214 3.12 22.77 13.51
N GLY A 215 3.64 21.73 14.16
CA GLY A 215 4.21 21.86 15.49
C GLY A 215 5.43 22.75 15.41
N GLY A 216 5.41 23.87 16.12
CA GLY A 216 6.56 24.67 16.42
C GLY A 216 7.40 24.00 17.51
#